data_66e29a9348f7dfa83643ffdbc55fe426
#
_entry.id   66e29a9348f7dfa83643ffdbc55fe426
#
_cell.length_a   1.000
_cell.length_b   1.000
_cell.length_c   1.000
_cell.angle_alpha   90.00
_cell.angle_beta   90.00
_cell.angle_gamma   90.00
#
_symmetry.space_group_name_H-M   'P 1'
#
loop_
_entity.id
_entity.type
_entity.pdbx_description
1 polymer ?
#
loop_
_entity_poly.entity_id
_entity_poly.type
_entity_poly.pdbx_seq_one_letter_code
_entity_poly.pdbx_strand_id
1 'polypeptide(L)'
;MVVSFGPEHAPLEQRQVALAIEEAQTLVPKPKMVVFAAFQFDPEAAKDIDETQWPGVTLLKAQMNADLLTEDLKKKRSRNESFWLIGQPDVQLEKIKTGEDKGEYRVIVQGFDYYNTRTGAIESGGSDKIALWMLDPDYDGRSVFPRQVFFPMAGEKEGWTKLAKNLKAEIDEELIEAYRGTVSLPFEAGENKRVAVKIIDDRGIESLKIIKVE
;
A
#
# COMPACT_ATOMS: atom_id res chain seq x y z
N MET A 1 -17.88 -14.20 -10.16
CA MET A 1 -16.88 -13.11 -10.07
C MET A 1 -17.31 -12.01 -11.02
N VAL A 2 -17.19 -10.77 -10.59
CA VAL A 2 -17.40 -9.55 -11.39
C VAL A 2 -16.10 -8.75 -11.36
N VAL A 3 -15.78 -8.07 -12.46
CA VAL A 3 -14.60 -7.20 -12.55
C VAL A 3 -15.07 -5.81 -12.97
N SER A 4 -14.70 -4.80 -12.19
CA SER A 4 -14.86 -3.38 -12.53
C SER A 4 -13.51 -2.83 -12.97
N PHE A 5 -13.42 -2.31 -14.18
CA PHE A 5 -12.19 -1.73 -14.71
C PHE A 5 -12.17 -0.23 -14.44
N GLY A 6 -11.07 0.24 -13.89
CA GLY A 6 -10.80 1.67 -13.72
C GLY A 6 -10.49 2.38 -15.03
N PRO A 7 -10.42 3.72 -14.99
CA PRO A 7 -10.08 4.53 -16.16
C PRO A 7 -8.68 4.24 -16.69
N GLU A 8 -8.47 4.48 -17.97
CA GLU A 8 -7.19 4.25 -18.65
C GLU A 8 -6.11 5.27 -18.25
N HIS A 9 -6.51 6.53 -18.02
CA HIS A 9 -5.59 7.65 -17.80
C HIS A 9 -5.85 8.44 -16.51
N ALA A 10 -6.60 7.85 -15.56
CA ALA A 10 -6.91 8.46 -14.27
C ALA A 10 -6.94 7.39 -13.18
N PRO A 11 -6.79 7.76 -11.90
CA PRO A 11 -7.01 6.82 -10.81
C PRO A 11 -8.48 6.39 -10.74
N LEU A 12 -8.71 5.17 -10.26
CA LEU A 12 -10.04 4.70 -9.90
C LEU A 12 -10.51 5.43 -8.65
N GLU A 13 -11.64 6.12 -8.76
CA GLU A 13 -12.18 7.00 -7.72
C GLU A 13 -13.27 6.31 -6.87
N GLN A 14 -13.55 6.87 -5.68
CA GLN A 14 -14.60 6.39 -4.76
C GLN A 14 -15.97 6.23 -5.42
N ARG A 15 -16.36 7.18 -6.28
CA ARG A 15 -17.65 7.13 -6.99
C ARG A 15 -17.78 5.86 -7.84
N GLN A 16 -16.70 5.47 -8.51
CA GLN A 16 -16.71 4.28 -9.35
C GLN A 16 -16.80 3.01 -8.49
N VAL A 17 -16.13 2.99 -7.34
CA VAL A 17 -16.25 1.89 -6.37
C VAL A 17 -17.69 1.73 -5.91
N ALA A 18 -18.33 2.83 -5.49
CA ALA A 18 -19.72 2.80 -5.04
C ALA A 18 -20.68 2.30 -6.13
N LEU A 19 -20.57 2.82 -7.35
CA LEU A 19 -21.42 2.38 -8.48
C LEU A 19 -21.22 0.91 -8.82
N ALA A 20 -19.98 0.42 -8.84
CA ALA A 20 -19.69 -0.97 -9.15
C ALA A 20 -20.24 -1.93 -8.08
N ILE A 21 -20.20 -1.53 -6.80
CA ILE A 21 -20.82 -2.30 -5.70
C ILE A 21 -22.35 -2.30 -5.86
N GLU A 22 -22.96 -1.16 -6.14
CA GLU A 22 -24.39 -1.04 -6.35
C GLU A 22 -24.86 -1.93 -7.52
N GLU A 23 -24.21 -1.85 -8.66
CA GLU A 23 -24.49 -2.71 -9.80
C GLU A 23 -24.32 -4.19 -9.49
N ALA A 24 -23.22 -4.56 -8.81
CA ALA A 24 -22.95 -5.94 -8.45
C ALA A 24 -24.01 -6.52 -7.47
N GLN A 25 -24.64 -5.68 -6.65
CA GLN A 25 -25.73 -6.09 -5.75
C GLN A 25 -27.00 -6.49 -6.50
N THR A 26 -27.22 -5.97 -7.71
CA THR A 26 -28.42 -6.27 -8.53
C THR A 26 -28.29 -7.57 -9.31
N LEU A 27 -27.10 -8.14 -9.42
CA LEU A 27 -26.84 -9.34 -10.21
C LEU A 27 -27.45 -10.61 -9.60
N VAL A 28 -27.95 -11.47 -10.47
CA VAL A 28 -28.49 -12.80 -10.10
C VAL A 28 -27.77 -13.87 -10.92
N PRO A 29 -27.10 -14.84 -10.29
CA PRO A 29 -26.84 -14.94 -8.85
C PRO A 29 -25.87 -13.87 -8.34
N LYS A 30 -25.95 -13.55 -7.05
CA LYS A 30 -25.02 -12.60 -6.42
C LYS A 30 -23.56 -13.06 -6.60
N PRO A 31 -22.63 -12.16 -6.94
CA PRO A 31 -21.23 -12.51 -7.07
C PRO A 31 -20.65 -12.90 -5.70
N LYS A 32 -19.73 -13.85 -5.69
CA LYS A 32 -18.92 -14.19 -4.51
C LYS A 32 -17.67 -13.31 -4.39
N MET A 33 -17.31 -12.62 -5.47
CA MET A 33 -16.10 -11.82 -5.55
C MET A 33 -16.32 -10.68 -6.53
N VAL A 34 -15.88 -9.47 -6.14
CA VAL A 34 -15.78 -8.29 -6.99
C VAL A 34 -14.33 -7.84 -7.02
N VAL A 35 -13.76 -7.72 -8.20
CA VAL A 35 -12.39 -7.27 -8.42
C VAL A 35 -12.41 -5.89 -9.05
N PHE A 36 -11.76 -4.94 -8.40
CA PHE A 36 -11.50 -3.60 -8.95
C PHE A 36 -10.13 -3.64 -9.62
N ALA A 37 -10.09 -3.55 -10.94
CA ALA A 37 -8.86 -3.60 -11.72
C ALA A 37 -8.54 -2.22 -12.28
N ALA A 38 -7.41 -1.63 -11.90
CA ALA A 38 -7.02 -0.28 -12.32
C ALA A 38 -5.51 -0.14 -12.45
N PHE A 39 -5.05 0.82 -13.25
CA PHE A 39 -3.64 1.21 -13.33
C PHE A 39 -3.20 1.97 -12.08
N GLN A 40 -4.11 2.77 -11.52
CA GLN A 40 -3.91 3.54 -10.31
C GLN A 40 -5.21 3.56 -9.49
N PHE A 41 -5.07 3.66 -8.18
CA PHE A 41 -6.18 3.82 -7.25
C PHE A 41 -6.05 5.17 -6.54
N ASP A 42 -7.16 5.90 -6.44
CA ASP A 42 -7.26 6.98 -5.48
C ASP A 42 -7.14 6.43 -4.05
N PRO A 43 -6.42 7.09 -3.13
CA PRO A 43 -6.22 6.60 -1.77
C PRO A 43 -7.52 6.31 -1.02
N GLU A 44 -8.52 7.19 -1.13
CA GLU A 44 -9.81 6.98 -0.46
C GLU A 44 -10.62 5.86 -1.13
N ALA A 45 -10.53 5.69 -2.46
CA ALA A 45 -11.14 4.57 -3.16
C ALA A 45 -10.53 3.24 -2.72
N ALA A 46 -9.19 3.18 -2.61
CA ALA A 46 -8.50 2.00 -2.12
C ALA A 46 -8.93 1.62 -0.69
N LYS A 47 -9.05 2.63 0.18
CA LYS A 47 -9.55 2.48 1.55
C LYS A 47 -10.99 1.98 1.58
N ASP A 48 -11.88 2.58 0.80
CA ASP A 48 -13.29 2.18 0.75
C ASP A 48 -13.45 0.72 0.33
N ILE A 49 -12.64 0.23 -0.62
CA ILE A 49 -12.64 -1.19 -1.01
C ILE A 49 -12.21 -2.07 0.17
N ASP A 50 -11.17 -1.66 0.92
CA ASP A 50 -10.64 -2.44 2.03
C ASP A 50 -11.57 -2.47 3.25
N GLU A 51 -12.26 -1.35 3.53
CA GLU A 51 -13.12 -1.19 4.70
C GLU A 51 -14.56 -1.64 4.47
N THR A 52 -15.00 -1.75 3.19
CA THR A 52 -16.36 -2.16 2.87
C THR A 52 -16.58 -3.62 3.23
N GLN A 53 -17.48 -3.84 4.18
CA GLN A 53 -17.93 -5.18 4.57
C GLN A 53 -19.17 -5.57 3.78
N TRP A 54 -19.04 -6.58 2.93
CA TRP A 54 -20.15 -7.16 2.19
C TRP A 54 -20.23 -8.66 2.50
N PRO A 55 -21.18 -9.09 3.38
CA PRO A 55 -21.27 -10.49 3.79
C PRO A 55 -21.39 -11.46 2.62
N GLY A 56 -20.45 -12.41 2.54
CA GLY A 56 -20.42 -13.45 1.51
C GLY A 56 -19.83 -12.99 0.16
N VAL A 57 -19.32 -11.78 0.08
CA VAL A 57 -18.63 -11.24 -1.12
C VAL A 57 -17.24 -10.73 -0.74
N THR A 58 -16.23 -11.18 -1.45
CA THR A 58 -14.86 -10.71 -1.29
C THR A 58 -14.59 -9.56 -2.26
N LEU A 59 -14.14 -8.41 -1.76
CA LEU A 59 -13.69 -7.28 -2.57
C LEU A 59 -12.17 -7.34 -2.69
N LEU A 60 -11.66 -7.22 -3.92
CA LEU A 60 -10.23 -7.28 -4.21
C LEU A 60 -9.82 -6.11 -5.09
N LYS A 61 -8.61 -5.61 -4.86
CA LYS A 61 -7.92 -4.64 -5.72
C LYS A 61 -6.91 -5.37 -6.59
N ALA A 62 -6.90 -5.08 -7.87
CA ALA A 62 -5.92 -5.60 -8.83
C ALA A 62 -5.27 -4.45 -9.59
N GLN A 63 -3.97 -4.30 -9.45
CA GLN A 63 -3.20 -3.36 -10.24
C GLN A 63 -2.98 -3.92 -11.64
N MET A 64 -3.27 -3.12 -12.65
CA MET A 64 -3.00 -3.43 -14.05
C MET A 64 -1.60 -2.95 -14.43
N ASN A 65 -0.89 -3.75 -15.23
CA ASN A 65 0.42 -3.37 -15.74
C ASN A 65 0.28 -2.24 -16.77
N ALA A 66 1.02 -1.15 -16.60
CA ALA A 66 1.05 -0.02 -17.52
C ALA A 66 1.46 -0.42 -18.96
N ASP A 67 2.18 -1.52 -19.13
CA ASP A 67 2.51 -2.07 -20.45
C ASP A 67 1.26 -2.46 -21.27
N LEU A 68 0.10 -2.64 -20.62
CA LEU A 68 -1.16 -2.89 -21.31
C LEU A 68 -1.65 -1.68 -22.12
N LEU A 69 -1.18 -0.47 -21.77
CA LEU A 69 -1.50 0.78 -22.47
C LEU A 69 -0.62 1.03 -23.72
N THR A 70 0.46 0.26 -23.88
CA THR A 70 1.40 0.44 -24.97
C THR A 70 1.15 -0.58 -26.07
N GLU A 71 1.24 -0.17 -27.35
CA GLU A 71 1.17 -1.08 -28.50
C GLU A 71 2.34 -2.09 -28.55
N ASP A 72 3.35 -1.90 -27.74
CA ASP A 72 4.55 -2.73 -27.62
C ASP A 72 4.31 -4.07 -26.89
N LEU A 73 3.11 -4.61 -26.94
CA LEU A 73 2.76 -5.96 -26.44
C LEU A 73 3.65 -7.08 -27.01
N LYS A 74 4.43 -6.79 -28.07
CA LYS A 74 5.34 -7.73 -28.76
C LYS A 74 6.75 -7.76 -28.18
N LYS A 75 7.16 -6.81 -27.33
CA LYS A 75 8.46 -6.85 -26.68
C LYS A 75 8.44 -7.89 -25.56
N LYS A 76 9.48 -8.71 -25.49
CA LYS A 76 9.69 -9.69 -24.41
C LYS A 76 9.54 -8.99 -23.06
N ARG A 77 8.42 -9.23 -22.39
CA ARG A 77 8.20 -8.77 -21.03
C ARG A 77 9.15 -9.51 -20.11
N SER A 78 9.73 -8.82 -19.15
CA SER A 78 10.53 -9.45 -18.09
C SER A 78 9.66 -10.32 -17.18
N ARG A 79 8.35 -10.03 -17.10
CA ARG A 79 7.34 -10.81 -16.38
C ARG A 79 6.08 -10.92 -17.26
N ASN A 80 5.48 -12.12 -17.33
CA ASN A 80 4.24 -12.36 -18.10
C ASN A 80 2.95 -11.99 -17.35
N GLU A 81 3.05 -11.23 -16.25
CA GLU A 81 1.92 -10.89 -15.44
C GLU A 81 1.32 -9.55 -15.90
N SER A 82 0.02 -9.56 -16.17
CA SER A 82 -0.74 -8.37 -16.59
C SER A 82 -1.51 -7.73 -15.43
N PHE A 83 -1.76 -8.48 -14.37
CA PHE A 83 -2.53 -8.08 -13.19
C PHE A 83 -1.86 -8.59 -11.92
N TRP A 84 -1.84 -7.75 -10.90
CA TRP A 84 -1.38 -8.12 -9.56
C TRP A 84 -2.45 -7.77 -8.53
N LEU A 85 -2.80 -8.72 -7.69
CA LEU A 85 -3.67 -8.42 -6.55
C LEU A 85 -2.90 -7.61 -5.52
N ILE A 86 -3.48 -6.48 -5.13
CA ILE A 86 -2.92 -5.58 -4.12
C ILE A 86 -3.27 -6.13 -2.75
N GLY A 87 -2.26 -6.26 -1.90
CA GLY A 87 -2.44 -6.66 -0.52
C GLY A 87 -2.95 -5.53 0.37
N GLN A 88 -3.32 -5.89 1.59
CA GLN A 88 -3.68 -4.93 2.63
C GLN A 88 -2.49 -4.79 3.60
N PRO A 89 -2.01 -3.57 3.87
CA PRO A 89 -0.98 -3.36 4.87
C PRO A 89 -1.44 -3.78 6.27
N ASP A 90 -0.65 -4.61 6.93
CA ASP A 90 -0.80 -4.91 8.35
C ASP A 90 0.02 -3.91 9.16
N VAL A 91 -0.67 -2.90 9.66
CA VAL A 91 -0.06 -1.71 10.28
C VAL A 91 -0.78 -1.38 11.57
N GLN A 92 0.01 -1.15 12.62
CA GLN A 92 -0.46 -0.73 13.93
C GLN A 92 0.02 0.68 14.24
N LEU A 93 -0.89 1.54 14.71
CA LEU A 93 -0.57 2.85 15.28
C LEU A 93 -0.57 2.75 16.80
N GLU A 94 0.53 3.13 17.42
CA GLU A 94 0.68 3.14 18.88
C GLU A 94 0.92 4.55 19.41
N LYS A 95 0.30 4.88 20.53
CA LYS A 95 0.63 6.08 21.29
C LYS A 95 1.70 5.77 22.32
N ILE A 96 2.79 6.51 22.31
CA ILE A 96 3.93 6.33 23.23
C ILE A 96 3.52 6.77 24.62
N LYS A 97 3.62 5.85 25.60
CA LYS A 97 3.15 6.09 26.98
C LYS A 97 4.23 6.53 27.95
N THR A 98 5.50 6.28 27.61
CA THR A 98 6.65 6.50 28.50
C THR A 98 7.85 7.01 27.71
N GLY A 99 8.83 7.63 28.41
CA GLY A 99 10.05 8.15 27.78
C GLY A 99 9.93 9.62 27.38
N GLU A 100 10.92 10.07 26.62
CA GLU A 100 11.03 11.48 26.16
C GLU A 100 9.91 11.82 25.16
N ASP A 101 9.55 10.86 24.28
CA ASP A 101 8.52 11.01 23.25
C ASP A 101 7.10 10.72 23.75
N LYS A 102 6.87 10.78 25.07
CA LYS A 102 5.57 10.51 25.68
C LYS A 102 4.48 11.42 25.12
N GLY A 103 3.45 10.81 24.56
CA GLY A 103 2.30 11.50 23.96
C GLY A 103 2.34 11.51 22.43
N GLU A 104 3.47 11.27 21.84
CA GLU A 104 3.64 11.07 20.41
C GLU A 104 3.15 9.68 19.95
N TYR A 105 3.14 9.49 18.68
CA TYR A 105 2.72 8.26 18.02
C TYR A 105 3.88 7.61 17.28
N ARG A 106 3.78 6.30 17.09
CA ARG A 106 4.64 5.56 16.17
C ARG A 106 3.81 4.55 15.39
N VAL A 107 4.26 4.25 14.19
CA VAL A 107 3.70 3.22 13.32
C VAL A 107 4.59 1.99 13.36
N ILE A 108 3.95 0.82 13.46
CA ILE A 108 4.60 -0.49 13.36
C ILE A 108 4.01 -1.19 12.14
N VAL A 109 4.86 -1.50 11.15
CA VAL A 109 4.50 -2.27 9.96
C VAL A 109 4.86 -3.73 10.22
N GLN A 110 3.84 -4.58 10.36
CA GLN A 110 4.03 -6.01 10.61
C GLN A 110 4.21 -6.80 9.31
N GLY A 111 3.69 -6.26 8.21
CA GLY A 111 3.73 -6.88 6.90
C GLY A 111 2.59 -6.40 6.01
N PHE A 112 2.14 -7.28 5.13
CA PHE A 112 0.94 -7.06 4.32
C PHE A 112 0.26 -8.39 4.02
N ASP A 113 -1.06 -8.38 4.01
CA ASP A 113 -1.86 -9.53 3.62
C ASP A 113 -2.16 -9.48 2.14
N TYR A 114 -2.02 -10.59 1.44
CA TYR A 114 -2.33 -10.70 0.03
C TYR A 114 -3.16 -11.96 -0.27
N TYR A 115 -4.02 -11.84 -1.28
CA TYR A 115 -4.81 -12.98 -1.74
C TYR A 115 -3.97 -13.87 -2.66
N ASN A 116 -3.75 -15.12 -2.23
CA ASN A 116 -3.07 -16.10 -3.07
C ASN A 116 -4.08 -16.76 -4.02
N THR A 117 -3.97 -16.46 -5.31
CA THR A 117 -4.87 -16.99 -6.34
C THR A 117 -4.76 -18.50 -6.53
N ARG A 118 -3.67 -19.10 -6.09
CA ARG A 118 -3.42 -20.55 -6.23
C ARG A 118 -4.10 -21.34 -5.12
N THR A 119 -4.06 -20.85 -3.90
CA THR A 119 -4.67 -21.48 -2.73
C THR A 119 -6.08 -20.99 -2.46
N GLY A 120 -6.46 -19.82 -2.97
CA GLY A 120 -7.71 -19.15 -2.69
C GLY A 120 -7.82 -18.57 -1.27
N ALA A 121 -6.70 -18.46 -0.56
CA ALA A 121 -6.61 -17.97 0.80
C ALA A 121 -5.90 -16.62 0.89
N ILE A 122 -6.16 -15.88 1.96
CA ILE A 122 -5.36 -14.71 2.34
C ILE A 122 -4.11 -15.22 3.05
N GLU A 123 -2.95 -14.80 2.57
CA GLU A 123 -1.65 -15.13 3.15
C GLU A 123 -0.96 -13.84 3.60
N SER A 124 -0.23 -13.90 4.71
CA SER A 124 0.53 -12.76 5.20
C SER A 124 1.94 -12.77 4.64
N GLY A 125 2.33 -11.66 4.00
CA GLY A 125 3.71 -11.36 3.65
C GLY A 125 4.41 -10.69 4.82
N GLY A 126 5.57 -11.22 5.21
CA GLY A 126 6.38 -10.63 6.27
C GLY A 126 7.04 -9.31 5.85
N SER A 127 7.65 -8.64 6.82
CA SER A 127 8.41 -7.40 6.61
C SER A 127 9.62 -7.56 5.67
N ASP A 128 10.13 -8.79 5.54
CA ASP A 128 11.21 -9.17 4.64
C ASP A 128 10.88 -9.02 3.15
N LYS A 129 9.59 -8.86 2.82
CA LYS A 129 9.10 -8.61 1.45
C LYS A 129 8.70 -7.16 1.20
N ILE A 130 8.97 -6.26 2.13
CA ILE A 130 8.71 -4.83 1.98
C ILE A 130 9.96 -4.16 1.43
N ALA A 131 9.90 -3.73 0.16
CA ALA A 131 11.00 -3.00 -0.46
C ALA A 131 11.12 -1.59 0.10
N LEU A 132 9.97 -0.94 0.30
CA LEU A 132 9.86 0.44 0.75
C LEU A 132 8.53 0.64 1.48
N TRP A 133 8.54 1.42 2.56
CA TRP A 133 7.30 1.97 3.11
C TRP A 133 7.46 3.43 3.51
N MET A 134 6.37 4.16 3.44
CA MET A 134 6.31 5.60 3.64
C MET A 134 5.24 5.94 4.66
N LEU A 135 5.51 6.94 5.47
CA LEU A 135 4.61 7.47 6.47
C LEU A 135 4.28 8.93 6.19
N ASP A 136 3.00 9.22 6.07
CA ASP A 136 2.44 10.56 6.14
C ASP A 136 1.66 10.71 7.45
N PRO A 137 2.17 11.48 8.43
CA PRO A 137 1.55 11.62 9.75
C PRO A 137 0.36 12.58 9.79
N ASP A 138 0.07 13.28 8.70
CA ASP A 138 -0.99 14.28 8.61
C ASP A 138 -1.74 14.23 7.27
N TYR A 139 -2.20 13.04 6.90
CA TYR A 139 -2.85 12.80 5.62
C TYR A 139 -4.13 13.63 5.42
N ASP A 140 -4.16 14.42 4.36
CA ASP A 140 -5.24 15.37 4.05
C ASP A 140 -6.46 14.78 3.34
N GLY A 141 -6.41 13.49 2.96
CA GLY A 141 -7.47 12.81 2.22
C GLY A 141 -7.35 12.92 0.70
N ARG A 142 -6.24 13.45 0.18
CA ARG A 142 -6.01 13.62 -1.27
C ARG A 142 -4.73 12.95 -1.72
N SER A 143 -3.59 13.41 -1.22
CA SER A 143 -2.28 12.92 -1.64
C SER A 143 -1.45 12.52 -0.44
N VAL A 144 -0.69 11.43 -0.57
CA VAL A 144 0.27 11.01 0.46
C VAL A 144 1.51 11.87 0.35
N PHE A 145 1.82 12.63 1.40
CA PHE A 145 3.03 13.44 1.57
C PHE A 145 3.97 12.76 2.56
N PRO A 146 4.88 11.88 2.10
CA PRO A 146 5.72 11.11 3.01
C PRO A 146 6.69 12.03 3.75
N ARG A 147 6.67 11.98 5.09
CA ARG A 147 7.65 12.64 5.96
C ARG A 147 8.72 11.68 6.45
N GLN A 148 8.42 10.39 6.45
CA GLN A 148 9.37 9.35 6.78
C GLN A 148 9.31 8.26 5.73
N VAL A 149 10.46 7.73 5.34
CA VAL A 149 10.60 6.70 4.30
C VAL A 149 11.57 5.64 4.78
N PHE A 150 11.18 4.37 4.67
CA PHE A 150 11.93 3.23 5.19
C PHE A 150 12.15 2.18 4.11
N PHE A 151 13.28 1.46 4.20
CA PHE A 151 13.73 0.48 3.22
C PHE A 151 14.10 -0.85 3.91
N PRO A 152 13.15 -1.65 4.39
CA PRO A 152 13.44 -2.87 5.14
C PRO A 152 14.30 -3.88 4.39
N MET A 153 14.12 -4.00 3.07
CA MET A 153 14.92 -4.90 2.22
C MET A 153 16.30 -4.38 1.86
N ALA A 154 16.64 -3.13 2.16
CA ALA A 154 17.97 -2.60 1.89
C ALA A 154 18.99 -3.36 2.75
N GLY A 155 19.70 -4.30 2.12
CA GLY A 155 20.64 -5.20 2.78
C GLY A 155 21.76 -4.45 3.50
N GLU A 156 22.30 -5.10 4.54
CA GLU A 156 23.18 -4.51 5.56
C GLU A 156 24.44 -3.82 5.05
N LYS A 157 24.91 -4.03 3.84
CA LYS A 157 26.24 -3.53 3.44
C LYS A 157 26.37 -2.92 2.05
N GLU A 158 25.57 -3.26 1.06
CA GLU A 158 25.89 -2.85 -0.32
C GLU A 158 25.04 -1.69 -0.86
N GLY A 159 23.77 -1.60 -0.50
CA GLY A 159 22.84 -0.61 -1.06
C GLY A 159 23.13 0.81 -0.55
N TRP A 160 23.23 0.97 0.74
CA TRP A 160 23.42 2.27 1.39
C TRP A 160 24.82 2.83 1.22
N THR A 161 25.86 1.99 1.34
CA THR A 161 27.25 2.41 1.11
C THR A 161 27.43 2.89 -0.34
N LYS A 162 26.74 2.23 -1.27
CA LYS A 162 26.77 2.63 -2.68
C LYS A 162 26.01 3.93 -2.93
N LEU A 163 24.85 4.10 -2.27
CA LEU A 163 24.06 5.34 -2.33
C LEU A 163 24.80 6.51 -1.68
N ALA A 164 25.35 6.33 -0.49
CA ALA A 164 26.17 7.32 0.22
C ALA A 164 27.37 7.76 -0.62
N LYS A 165 28.07 6.82 -1.25
CA LYS A 165 29.21 7.09 -2.13
C LYS A 165 28.80 7.86 -3.38
N ASN A 166 27.64 7.54 -3.97
CA ASN A 166 27.12 8.20 -5.16
C ASN A 166 26.64 9.64 -4.87
N LEU A 167 26.02 9.85 -3.71
CA LEU A 167 25.52 11.16 -3.29
C LEU A 167 26.63 12.05 -2.72
N LYS A 168 27.82 11.52 -2.44
CA LYS A 168 28.92 12.22 -1.72
C LYS A 168 28.43 12.90 -0.43
N ALA A 169 27.46 12.29 0.21
CA ALA A 169 26.84 12.78 1.43
C ALA A 169 27.47 12.08 2.64
N GLU A 170 27.75 12.85 3.68
CA GLU A 170 27.91 12.27 5.01
C GLU A 170 26.54 11.77 5.47
N ILE A 171 26.40 10.46 5.53
CA ILE A 171 25.17 9.83 6.00
C ILE A 171 25.50 9.28 7.39
N ASP A 172 24.72 9.69 8.37
CA ASP A 172 24.79 9.17 9.72
C ASP A 172 24.33 7.71 9.73
N GLU A 173 25.25 6.79 10.03
CA GLU A 173 24.97 5.35 10.00
C GLU A 173 23.91 4.94 11.01
N GLU A 174 23.81 5.61 12.16
CA GLU A 174 22.78 5.33 13.17
C GLU A 174 21.39 5.72 12.68
N LEU A 175 21.27 6.84 11.99
CA LEU A 175 20.02 7.26 11.35
C LEU A 175 19.63 6.32 10.19
N ILE A 176 20.60 5.79 9.46
CA ILE A 176 20.33 4.82 8.38
C ILE A 176 19.75 3.52 8.93
N GLU A 177 20.21 3.02 10.06
CA GLU A 177 19.63 1.83 10.66
C GLU A 177 18.18 2.04 11.07
N ALA A 178 17.81 3.21 11.57
CA ALA A 178 16.42 3.55 11.84
C ALA A 178 15.54 3.46 10.56
N TYR A 179 16.09 3.85 9.40
CA TYR A 179 15.36 3.80 8.13
C TYR A 179 15.32 2.42 7.45
N ARG A 180 15.89 1.39 8.04
CA ARG A 180 15.73 -0.02 7.61
C ARG A 180 14.62 -0.73 8.37
N GLY A 181 14.10 -0.08 9.40
CA GLY A 181 13.14 -0.68 10.30
C GLY A 181 11.73 -0.77 9.72
N THR A 182 10.92 -1.46 10.46
CA THR A 182 9.47 -1.56 10.29
C THR A 182 8.72 -0.74 11.34
N VAL A 183 9.45 0.06 12.12
CA VAL A 183 8.92 0.97 13.13
C VAL A 183 9.30 2.40 12.76
N SER A 184 8.33 3.31 12.78
CA SER A 184 8.59 4.73 12.50
C SER A 184 9.36 5.41 13.62
N LEU A 185 10.01 6.52 13.30
CA LEU A 185 10.38 7.48 14.32
C LEU A 185 9.11 8.06 14.97
N PRO A 186 9.19 8.53 16.22
CA PRO A 186 8.08 9.21 16.88
C PRO A 186 7.60 10.43 16.08
N PHE A 187 6.29 10.69 16.15
CA PHE A 187 5.70 11.85 15.49
C PHE A 187 4.47 12.36 16.25
N GLU A 188 4.20 13.65 16.14
CA GLU A 188 2.98 14.26 16.60
C GLU A 188 1.82 14.04 15.62
N ALA A 189 0.62 13.85 16.14
CA ALA A 189 -0.57 13.79 15.29
C ALA A 189 -0.81 15.14 14.64
N GLY A 190 -0.92 15.16 13.31
CA GLY A 190 -1.23 16.36 12.55
C GLY A 190 -2.68 16.87 12.74
N GLU A 191 -3.00 17.97 12.07
CA GLU A 191 -4.31 18.62 12.16
C GLU A 191 -5.44 17.73 11.60
N ASN A 192 -5.16 16.96 10.57
CA ASN A 192 -6.14 16.09 9.91
C ASN A 192 -6.50 14.83 10.71
N LYS A 193 -5.76 14.55 11.80
CA LYS A 193 -5.96 13.35 12.64
C LYS A 193 -6.05 12.05 11.85
N ARG A 194 -5.29 11.96 10.76
CA ARG A 194 -5.19 10.77 9.90
C ARG A 194 -3.75 10.53 9.51
N VAL A 195 -3.36 9.28 9.59
CA VAL A 195 -2.04 8.80 9.20
C VAL A 195 -2.20 7.92 7.98
N ALA A 196 -1.38 8.14 6.95
CA ALA A 196 -1.33 7.25 5.81
C ALA A 196 0.01 6.49 5.79
N VAL A 197 -0.08 5.17 5.59
CA VAL A 197 1.06 4.28 5.42
C VAL A 197 0.97 3.62 4.06
N LYS A 198 1.94 3.93 3.19
CA LYS A 198 2.06 3.33 1.86
C LYS A 198 3.19 2.31 1.87
N ILE A 199 2.91 1.10 1.43
CA ILE A 199 3.89 0.01 1.31
C ILE A 199 4.09 -0.32 -0.17
N ILE A 200 5.34 -0.52 -0.56
CA ILE A 200 5.72 -1.08 -1.86
C ILE A 200 6.43 -2.40 -1.58
N ASP A 201 5.88 -3.49 -2.10
CA ASP A 201 6.44 -4.82 -1.90
C ASP A 201 7.62 -5.12 -2.84
N ASP A 202 8.25 -6.30 -2.68
CA ASP A 202 9.37 -6.77 -3.51
C ASP A 202 9.01 -6.98 -4.99
N ARG A 203 7.71 -6.97 -5.32
CA ARG A 203 7.18 -7.04 -6.69
C ARG A 203 6.93 -5.66 -7.29
N GLY A 204 7.02 -4.59 -6.48
CA GLY A 204 6.71 -3.21 -6.87
C GLY A 204 5.22 -2.88 -6.78
N ILE A 205 4.42 -3.69 -6.09
CA ILE A 205 2.99 -3.43 -5.90
C ILE A 205 2.80 -2.49 -4.73
N GLU A 206 1.98 -1.47 -4.95
CA GLU A 206 1.67 -0.45 -3.96
C GLU A 206 0.40 -0.82 -3.18
N SER A 207 0.46 -0.68 -1.87
CA SER A 207 -0.69 -0.78 -0.98
C SER A 207 -0.72 0.38 0.00
N LEU A 208 -1.91 0.80 0.42
CA LEU A 208 -2.11 1.96 1.27
C LEU A 208 -3.04 1.61 2.44
N LYS A 209 -2.67 2.06 3.64
CA LYS A 209 -3.50 2.01 4.84
C LYS A 209 -3.64 3.41 5.42
N ILE A 210 -4.88 3.81 5.68
CA ILE A 210 -5.20 5.06 6.35
C ILE A 210 -5.74 4.74 7.75
N ILE A 211 -5.17 5.38 8.77
CA ILE A 211 -5.49 5.13 10.18
C ILE A 211 -5.93 6.46 10.80
N LYS A 212 -7.08 6.48 11.47
CA LYS A 212 -7.52 7.64 12.27
C LYS A 212 -6.75 7.67 13.58
N VAL A 213 -6.35 8.87 13.99
CA VAL A 213 -5.70 9.13 15.27
C VAL A 213 -6.77 9.57 16.26
N GLU A 214 -6.90 8.83 17.37
CA GLU A 214 -7.83 9.13 18.46
C GLU A 214 -7.22 10.09 19.50
#